data_c07c481f2d3b2bd07e261d2444af1068
#
_entry.id   c07c481f2d3b2bd07e261d2444af1068
#
_cell.length_a   1.000
_cell.length_b   1.000
_cell.length_c   1.000
_cell.angle_alpha   90.00
_cell.angle_beta   90.00
_cell.angle_gamma   90.00
#
_symmetry.space_group_name_H-M   'P 1'
#
loop_
_entity.id
_entity.type
_entity.pdbx_description
1 polymer ?
#
loop_
_entity_poly.entity_id
_entity_poly.type
_entity_poly.pdbx_seq_one_letter_code
_entity_poly.pdbx_strand_id
1 'polypeptide(L)'
;MLTNDNRADLAVYRVRHPLKFRLLQVKEVRALTPHLIRVTFTGEDLHDFVSASFDDHIKVFFPEPGADKPTLPEAGPNGPVFAEGKRPIARDFTPRRYDREARELDIEFAMHEAGPAANWAAQAKVGQYLGVGGPRGSLVIPTGFDWHLLIGDDTALPAMARRLEELPAGTRVAARTVS
;
A
#
# COMPACT_ATOMS: atom_id res chain seq x y z
N MET A 1 -44.58 -4.75 -11.74
CA MET A 1 -43.65 -4.98 -10.61
C MET A 1 -42.32 -5.35 -11.25
N LEU A 2 -41.50 -4.34 -11.54
CA LEU A 2 -40.17 -4.52 -12.17
C LEU A 2 -39.16 -4.73 -11.05
N THR A 3 -38.76 -5.95 -10.79
CA THR A 3 -37.58 -6.25 -9.99
C THR A 3 -36.35 -5.85 -10.81
N ASN A 4 -35.85 -4.66 -10.55
CA ASN A 4 -34.57 -4.20 -11.08
C ASN A 4 -33.48 -5.06 -10.42
N ASP A 5 -33.05 -6.11 -11.11
CA ASP A 5 -31.99 -6.99 -10.64
C ASP A 5 -30.62 -6.24 -10.80
N ASN A 6 -30.28 -5.44 -9.80
CA ASN A 6 -29.09 -4.59 -9.75
C ASN A 6 -27.81 -5.40 -9.44
N ARG A 7 -27.81 -6.72 -9.72
CA ARG A 7 -26.68 -7.62 -9.43
C ARG A 7 -25.51 -7.45 -10.38
N ALA A 8 -25.69 -6.78 -11.52
CA ALA A 8 -24.62 -6.54 -12.49
C ALA A 8 -23.49 -5.65 -11.90
N ASP A 9 -23.82 -4.78 -10.94
CA ASP A 9 -22.85 -3.84 -10.34
C ASP A 9 -22.04 -4.44 -9.18
N LEU A 10 -22.26 -5.72 -8.82
CA LEU A 10 -21.55 -6.39 -7.73
C LEU A 10 -20.47 -7.36 -8.21
N ALA A 11 -20.12 -7.33 -9.49
CA ALA A 11 -19.08 -8.18 -10.02
C ALA A 11 -17.69 -7.76 -9.51
N VAL A 12 -17.00 -8.68 -8.87
CA VAL A 12 -15.59 -8.51 -8.51
C VAL A 12 -14.74 -8.74 -9.76
N TYR A 13 -13.80 -7.83 -10.05
CA TYR A 13 -12.94 -7.96 -11.22
C TYR A 13 -11.49 -7.61 -10.90
N ARG A 14 -10.58 -8.10 -11.76
CA ARG A 14 -9.14 -7.85 -11.63
C ARG A 14 -8.67 -6.85 -12.67
N VAL A 15 -7.85 -5.91 -12.22
CA VAL A 15 -7.12 -4.97 -13.08
C VAL A 15 -5.63 -5.32 -12.99
N ARG A 16 -4.93 -5.41 -14.13
CA ARG A 16 -3.48 -5.57 -14.16
C ARG A 16 -2.81 -4.23 -14.35
N HIS A 17 -1.69 -4.03 -13.67
CA HIS A 17 -0.87 -2.83 -13.81
C HIS A 17 0.52 -3.20 -14.30
N PRO A 18 1.17 -2.35 -15.12
CA PRO A 18 2.57 -2.54 -15.47
C PRO A 18 3.45 -2.56 -14.22
N LEU A 19 4.36 -3.52 -14.14
CA LEU A 19 5.34 -3.56 -13.06
C LEU A 19 6.31 -2.40 -13.21
N LYS A 20 6.36 -1.53 -12.21
CA LYS A 20 7.33 -0.44 -12.10
C LYS A 20 7.97 -0.42 -10.74
N PHE A 21 9.25 -0.08 -10.71
CA PHE A 21 10.00 0.19 -9.48
C PHE A 21 10.28 1.68 -9.41
N ARG A 22 10.07 2.27 -8.25
CA ARG A 22 10.15 3.70 -7.98
C ARG A 22 11.05 3.96 -6.80
N LEU A 23 11.92 4.96 -6.91
CA LEU A 23 12.66 5.48 -5.78
C LEU A 23 11.91 6.69 -5.22
N LEU A 24 11.44 6.58 -3.98
CA LEU A 24 10.65 7.62 -3.34
C LEU A 24 11.39 8.20 -2.15
N GLN A 25 11.19 9.49 -1.91
CA GLN A 25 11.79 10.23 -0.82
C GLN A 25 10.76 10.50 0.27
N VAL A 26 11.16 10.37 1.53
CA VAL A 26 10.35 10.72 2.69
C VAL A 26 10.13 12.23 2.71
N LYS A 27 8.86 12.64 2.68
CA LYS A 27 8.39 14.02 2.80
C LYS A 27 7.93 14.36 4.21
N GLU A 28 7.24 13.42 4.87
CA GLU A 28 6.71 13.60 6.23
C GLU A 28 6.71 12.26 6.98
N VAL A 29 6.93 12.33 8.29
CA VAL A 29 6.79 11.20 9.21
C VAL A 29 5.88 11.62 10.34
N ARG A 30 4.81 10.86 10.58
CA ARG A 30 3.81 11.15 11.60
C ARG A 30 3.44 9.91 12.41
N ALA A 31 3.63 9.93 13.71
CA ALA A 31 3.08 8.94 14.60
C ALA A 31 1.55 9.13 14.69
N LEU A 32 0.78 8.13 14.29
CA LEU A 32 -0.68 8.12 14.42
C LEU A 32 -1.09 7.59 15.79
N THR A 33 -0.39 6.57 16.25
CA THR A 33 -0.49 5.97 17.59
C THR A 33 0.91 5.56 18.06
N PRO A 34 1.11 5.12 19.31
CA PRO A 34 2.39 4.55 19.73
C PRO A 34 2.87 3.35 18.90
N HIS A 35 1.93 2.69 18.20
CA HIS A 35 2.20 1.46 17.45
C HIS A 35 1.99 1.58 15.94
N LEU A 36 1.70 2.79 15.43
CA LEU A 36 1.45 3.02 14.00
C LEU A 36 2.07 4.34 13.55
N ILE A 37 2.99 4.25 12.60
CA ILE A 37 3.66 5.40 11.99
C ILE A 37 3.20 5.52 10.54
N ARG A 38 2.74 6.70 10.14
CA ARG A 38 2.51 7.05 8.73
C ARG A 38 3.71 7.79 8.19
N VAL A 39 4.19 7.34 7.05
CA VAL A 39 5.22 8.02 6.28
C VAL A 39 4.62 8.44 4.93
N THR A 40 4.70 9.73 4.64
CA THR A 40 4.33 10.30 3.34
C THR A 40 5.59 10.37 2.48
N PHE A 41 5.54 9.73 1.34
CA PHE A 41 6.58 9.73 0.33
C PHE A 41 6.22 10.63 -0.83
N THR A 42 7.24 11.16 -1.50
CA THR A 42 7.11 11.91 -2.74
C THR A 42 8.15 11.46 -3.75
N GLY A 43 7.90 11.74 -5.03
CA GLY A 43 8.82 11.46 -6.11
C GLY A 43 8.19 11.69 -7.49
N GLU A 44 9.01 12.08 -8.46
CA GLU A 44 8.57 12.27 -9.84
C GLU A 44 7.97 10.99 -10.43
N ASP A 45 8.49 9.83 -10.03
CA ASP A 45 8.02 8.52 -10.48
C ASP A 45 6.61 8.16 -10.02
N LEU A 46 5.99 8.98 -9.14
CA LEU A 46 4.59 8.80 -8.72
C LEU A 46 3.58 9.32 -9.75
N HIS A 47 3.98 10.03 -10.80
CA HIS A 47 3.08 10.61 -11.79
C HIS A 47 2.13 9.59 -12.44
N ASP A 48 2.54 8.34 -12.55
CA ASP A 48 1.79 7.23 -13.15
C ASP A 48 1.48 6.09 -12.17
N PHE A 49 1.59 6.35 -10.87
CA PHE A 49 1.21 5.37 -9.86
C PHE A 49 -0.30 5.12 -9.92
N VAL A 50 -0.69 3.85 -9.82
CA VAL A 50 -2.11 3.43 -9.81
C VAL A 50 -2.32 2.41 -8.70
N SER A 51 -3.37 2.62 -7.93
CA SER A 51 -3.89 1.66 -6.95
C SER A 51 -5.41 1.73 -7.01
N ALA A 52 -6.05 0.70 -7.58
CA ALA A 52 -7.47 0.70 -7.87
C ALA A 52 -8.32 -0.02 -6.81
N SER A 53 -7.69 -0.62 -5.79
CA SER A 53 -8.40 -1.33 -4.72
C SER A 53 -7.79 -1.04 -3.36
N PHE A 54 -8.62 -1.03 -2.34
CA PHE A 54 -8.24 -0.84 -0.94
C PHE A 54 -7.25 -1.90 -0.44
N ASP A 55 -7.33 -3.12 -0.97
CA ASP A 55 -6.49 -4.28 -0.61
C ASP A 55 -5.27 -4.44 -1.54
N ASP A 56 -4.94 -3.43 -2.31
CA ASP A 56 -3.72 -3.46 -3.12
C ASP A 56 -2.49 -3.51 -2.22
N HIS A 57 -1.48 -4.22 -2.70
CA HIS A 57 -0.18 -4.24 -2.04
C HIS A 57 0.95 -3.84 -2.98
N ILE A 58 1.92 -3.20 -2.41
CA ILE A 58 3.18 -2.79 -3.03
C ILE A 58 4.34 -3.43 -2.29
N LYS A 59 5.42 -3.71 -3.01
CA LYS A 59 6.67 -4.18 -2.41
C LYS A 59 7.51 -2.96 -2.04
N VAL A 60 7.78 -2.79 -0.75
CA VAL A 60 8.67 -1.75 -0.24
C VAL A 60 10.07 -2.32 -0.04
N PHE A 61 11.07 -1.68 -0.63
CA PHE A 61 12.48 -2.05 -0.57
C PHE A 61 13.22 -1.12 0.38
N PHE A 62 13.92 -1.72 1.33
CA PHE A 62 14.67 -0.99 2.36
C PHE A 62 16.17 -0.91 1.97
N PRO A 63 16.84 0.20 2.30
CA PRO A 63 18.28 0.29 2.11
C PRO A 63 19.01 -0.71 3.01
N GLU A 64 20.14 -1.22 2.52
CA GLU A 64 21.06 -2.02 3.33
C GLU A 64 21.65 -1.14 4.47
N PRO A 65 22.07 -1.75 5.58
CA PRO A 65 22.72 -1.00 6.66
C PRO A 65 23.88 -0.17 6.14
N GLY A 66 23.84 1.14 6.40
CA GLY A 66 24.85 2.11 5.95
C GLY A 66 24.66 2.64 4.52
N ALA A 67 23.62 2.20 3.79
CA ALA A 67 23.27 2.74 2.49
C ALA A 67 22.18 3.82 2.61
N ASP A 68 22.31 4.89 1.81
CA ASP A 68 21.31 5.97 1.77
C ASP A 68 20.07 5.60 0.93
N LYS A 69 20.23 4.70 -0.03
CA LYS A 69 19.18 4.31 -0.97
C LYS A 69 19.10 2.79 -1.09
N PRO A 70 17.90 2.24 -1.26
CA PRO A 70 17.75 0.82 -1.53
C PRO A 70 18.22 0.46 -2.94
N THR A 71 18.71 -0.77 -3.12
CA THR A 71 18.90 -1.34 -4.44
C THR A 71 17.54 -1.79 -4.98
N LEU A 72 17.16 -1.29 -6.15
CA LEU A 72 15.91 -1.66 -6.81
C LEU A 72 16.17 -2.74 -7.88
N PRO A 73 15.26 -3.70 -8.03
CA PRO A 73 15.28 -4.59 -9.20
C PRO A 73 14.84 -3.83 -10.45
N GLU A 74 15.15 -4.38 -11.61
CA GLU A 74 14.61 -3.93 -12.89
C GLU A 74 13.33 -4.68 -13.24
N ALA A 75 12.44 -4.05 -14.00
CA ALA A 75 11.24 -4.70 -14.49
C ALA A 75 11.59 -5.55 -15.72
N GLY A 76 11.55 -6.86 -15.57
CA GLY A 76 11.75 -7.82 -16.65
C GLY A 76 10.42 -8.38 -17.19
N PRO A 77 10.44 -9.09 -18.32
CA PRO A 77 9.25 -9.64 -18.98
C PRO A 77 8.49 -10.65 -18.11
N ASN A 78 9.19 -11.36 -17.23
CA ASN A 78 8.61 -12.39 -16.35
C ASN A 78 8.53 -11.93 -14.87
N GLY A 79 8.85 -10.69 -14.56
CA GLY A 79 8.86 -10.15 -13.20
C GLY A 79 10.14 -9.40 -12.86
N PRO A 80 10.42 -9.17 -11.57
CA PRO A 80 11.60 -8.42 -11.13
C PRO A 80 12.89 -9.16 -11.46
N VAL A 81 13.85 -8.44 -12.01
CA VAL A 81 15.23 -8.92 -12.27
C VAL A 81 16.15 -8.24 -11.25
N PHE A 82 16.83 -9.07 -10.46
CA PHE A 82 17.79 -8.60 -9.47
C PHE A 82 19.22 -8.65 -10.02
N ALA A 83 20.03 -7.69 -9.66
CA ALA A 83 21.47 -7.76 -9.95
C ALA A 83 22.08 -9.00 -9.26
N GLU A 84 23.12 -9.58 -9.87
CA GLU A 84 23.71 -10.87 -9.44
C GLU A 84 23.95 -10.93 -7.93
N GLY A 85 23.37 -11.96 -7.29
CA GLY A 85 23.61 -12.35 -5.90
C GLY A 85 22.98 -11.45 -4.83
N LYS A 86 22.24 -10.39 -5.18
CA LYS A 86 21.67 -9.44 -4.21
C LYS A 86 20.15 -9.44 -4.27
N ARG A 87 19.52 -10.01 -3.26
CA ARG A 87 18.08 -9.78 -3.00
C ARG A 87 17.95 -8.70 -1.93
N PRO A 88 17.41 -7.50 -2.27
CA PRO A 88 17.19 -6.44 -1.30
C PRO A 88 16.18 -6.86 -0.24
N ILE A 89 16.30 -6.27 0.95
CA ILE A 89 15.30 -6.43 2.01
C ILE A 89 14.00 -5.80 1.52
N ALA A 90 12.93 -6.57 1.47
CA ALA A 90 11.64 -6.07 1.01
C ALA A 90 10.47 -6.66 1.83
N ARG A 91 9.40 -5.87 1.98
CA ARG A 91 8.14 -6.26 2.63
C ARG A 91 6.96 -5.71 1.85
N ASP A 92 5.81 -6.36 2.02
CA ASP A 92 4.56 -5.92 1.41
C ASP A 92 3.84 -4.92 2.31
N PHE A 93 3.30 -3.87 1.69
CA PHE A 93 2.55 -2.81 2.35
C PHE A 93 1.33 -2.40 1.53
N THR A 94 0.32 -1.89 2.20
CA THR A 94 -0.82 -1.25 1.56
C THR A 94 -0.47 0.18 1.15
N PRO A 95 -0.73 0.60 -0.10
CA PRO A 95 -0.74 2.02 -0.46
C PRO A 95 -1.95 2.68 0.22
N ARG A 96 -1.72 3.29 1.38
CA ARG A 96 -2.79 3.83 2.25
C ARG A 96 -3.54 4.99 1.61
N ARG A 97 -2.84 5.89 0.98
CA ARG A 97 -3.35 7.04 0.23
C ARG A 97 -2.40 7.35 -0.91
N TYR A 98 -2.95 7.66 -2.05
CA TYR A 98 -2.21 8.23 -3.15
C TYR A 98 -2.86 9.55 -3.60
N ASP A 99 -2.08 10.60 -3.60
CA ASP A 99 -2.46 11.91 -4.12
C ASP A 99 -1.68 12.19 -5.41
N ARG A 100 -2.39 12.18 -6.51
CA ARG A 100 -1.79 12.34 -7.84
C ARG A 100 -1.27 13.75 -8.10
N GLU A 101 -1.97 14.77 -7.60
CA GLU A 101 -1.61 16.17 -7.82
C GLU A 101 -0.39 16.54 -6.98
N ALA A 102 -0.40 16.16 -5.72
CA ALA A 102 0.72 16.36 -4.79
C ALA A 102 1.89 15.40 -5.05
N ARG A 103 1.69 14.32 -5.82
CA ARG A 103 2.63 13.21 -6.01
C ARG A 103 3.09 12.63 -4.68
N GLU A 104 2.10 12.29 -3.84
CA GLU A 104 2.31 11.75 -2.52
C GLU A 104 1.74 10.34 -2.38
N LEU A 105 2.48 9.49 -1.71
CA LEU A 105 2.07 8.14 -1.34
C LEU A 105 2.25 7.96 0.16
N ASP A 106 1.16 7.65 0.87
CA ASP A 106 1.21 7.32 2.29
C ASP A 106 1.32 5.81 2.48
N ILE A 107 2.23 5.42 3.36
CA ILE A 107 2.40 4.05 3.84
C ILE A 107 2.38 4.08 5.36
N GLU A 108 1.66 3.13 5.98
CA GLU A 108 1.58 2.99 7.42
C GLU A 108 2.37 1.77 7.89
N PHE A 109 3.19 1.96 8.91
CA PHE A 109 4.09 0.97 9.48
C PHE A 109 3.60 0.59 10.87
N ALA A 110 3.23 -0.68 11.06
CA ALA A 110 2.94 -1.23 12.37
C ALA A 110 4.25 -1.49 13.15
N MET A 111 4.29 -1.06 14.41
CA MET A 111 5.49 -1.00 15.25
C MET A 111 5.51 -2.07 16.35
N HIS A 112 4.91 -3.23 16.11
CA HIS A 112 4.73 -4.25 17.16
C HIS A 112 5.82 -5.32 17.22
N GLU A 113 6.63 -5.47 16.17
CA GLU A 113 7.71 -6.46 16.13
C GLU A 113 9.02 -5.87 15.64
N ALA A 114 10.14 -6.39 16.16
CA ALA A 114 11.44 -6.06 15.62
C ALA A 114 11.60 -6.67 14.22
N GLY A 115 11.96 -5.83 13.25
CA GLY A 115 12.17 -6.25 11.88
C GLY A 115 12.66 -5.10 11.01
N PRO A 116 13.12 -5.37 9.78
CA PRO A 116 13.71 -4.32 8.93
C PRO A 116 12.79 -3.13 8.72
N ALA A 117 11.49 -3.38 8.54
CA ALA A 117 10.49 -2.33 8.32
C ALA A 117 10.24 -1.49 9.57
N ALA A 118 9.99 -2.12 10.73
CA ALA A 118 9.78 -1.42 11.99
C ALA A 118 11.04 -0.66 12.42
N ASN A 119 12.22 -1.28 12.29
CA ASN A 119 13.49 -0.63 12.61
C ASN A 119 13.75 0.60 11.73
N TRP A 120 13.44 0.51 10.43
CA TRP A 120 13.54 1.65 9.53
C TRP A 120 12.53 2.74 9.90
N ALA A 121 11.26 2.40 10.12
CA ALA A 121 10.21 3.35 10.45
C ALA A 121 10.44 4.07 11.78
N ALA A 122 11.00 3.38 12.79
CA ALA A 122 11.34 3.97 14.09
C ALA A 122 12.37 5.13 14.00
N GLN A 123 13.20 5.14 12.97
CA GLN A 123 14.23 6.15 12.75
C GLN A 123 14.02 6.95 11.46
N ALA A 124 12.87 6.79 10.82
CA ALA A 124 12.57 7.46 9.56
C ALA A 124 12.64 8.97 9.68
N LYS A 125 13.26 9.63 8.72
CA LYS A 125 13.44 11.08 8.67
C LYS A 125 13.15 11.60 7.28
N VAL A 126 12.68 12.84 7.20
CA VAL A 126 12.53 13.57 5.95
C VAL A 126 13.84 13.56 5.16
N GLY A 127 13.72 13.31 3.86
CA GLY A 127 14.87 13.24 2.93
C GLY A 127 15.44 11.84 2.72
N GLN A 128 15.13 10.86 3.55
CA GLN A 128 15.52 9.46 3.34
C GLN A 128 14.76 8.82 2.17
N TYR A 129 15.26 7.69 1.67
CA TYR A 129 14.70 7.02 0.52
C TYR A 129 14.22 5.61 0.85
N LEU A 130 13.10 5.21 0.22
CA LEU A 130 12.68 3.83 0.06
C LEU A 130 12.41 3.52 -1.40
N GLY A 131 12.47 2.23 -1.75
CA GLY A 131 12.00 1.75 -3.03
C GLY A 131 10.58 1.23 -2.96
N VAL A 132 9.81 1.41 -4.04
CA VAL A 132 8.44 0.88 -4.15
C VAL A 132 8.28 0.17 -5.47
N GLY A 133 7.83 -1.08 -5.44
CA GLY A 133 7.47 -1.88 -6.61
C GLY A 133 5.98 -2.19 -6.67
N GLY A 134 5.39 -2.01 -7.84
CA GLY A 134 3.97 -2.28 -8.05
C GLY A 134 3.03 -1.10 -7.75
N PRO A 135 1.72 -1.38 -7.46
CA PRO A 135 1.07 -2.69 -7.46
C PRO A 135 1.09 -3.35 -8.85
N ARG A 136 1.06 -4.69 -8.87
CA ARG A 136 1.00 -5.45 -10.14
C ARG A 136 -0.42 -5.64 -10.65
N GLY A 137 -1.38 -5.40 -9.82
CA GLY A 137 -2.80 -5.49 -10.12
C GLY A 137 -3.64 -5.21 -8.91
N SER A 138 -4.92 -5.04 -9.14
CA SER A 138 -5.94 -4.75 -8.14
C SER A 138 -7.08 -5.74 -8.26
N LEU A 139 -7.59 -6.23 -7.13
CA LEU A 139 -8.86 -6.95 -7.05
C LEU A 139 -9.93 -5.95 -6.61
N VAL A 140 -10.70 -5.46 -7.57
CA VAL A 140 -11.72 -4.44 -7.31
C VAL A 140 -12.99 -5.10 -6.79
N ILE A 141 -13.34 -4.77 -5.56
CA ILE A 141 -14.55 -5.25 -4.88
C ILE A 141 -15.54 -4.08 -4.82
N PRO A 142 -16.72 -4.19 -5.45
CA PRO A 142 -17.72 -3.13 -5.45
C PRO A 142 -18.13 -2.69 -4.05
N THR A 143 -18.63 -1.46 -3.95
CA THR A 143 -19.14 -0.89 -2.68
C THR A 143 -20.63 -1.12 -2.46
N GLY A 144 -21.35 -1.60 -3.47
CA GLY A 144 -22.82 -1.71 -3.48
C GLY A 144 -23.40 -2.92 -2.72
N PHE A 145 -22.62 -3.65 -1.93
CA PHE A 145 -23.13 -4.74 -1.09
C PHE A 145 -23.96 -4.21 0.08
N ASP A 146 -24.97 -4.98 0.54
CA ASP A 146 -25.83 -4.62 1.66
C ASP A 146 -25.06 -4.43 2.98
N TRP A 147 -23.94 -5.11 3.12
CA TRP A 147 -23.05 -4.99 4.26
C TRP A 147 -21.63 -5.49 3.92
N HIS A 148 -20.64 -5.06 4.70
CA HIS A 148 -19.24 -5.46 4.57
C HIS A 148 -18.72 -6.04 5.88
N LEU A 149 -17.90 -7.09 5.79
CA LEU A 149 -17.13 -7.65 6.89
C LEU A 149 -15.65 -7.46 6.62
N LEU A 150 -14.95 -6.75 7.51
CA LEU A 150 -13.51 -6.52 7.46
C LEU A 150 -12.87 -7.19 8.67
N ILE A 151 -11.97 -8.14 8.43
CA ILE A 151 -11.23 -8.84 9.47
C ILE A 151 -9.75 -8.82 9.12
N GLY A 152 -8.90 -8.45 10.07
CA GLY A 152 -7.45 -8.47 9.89
C GLY A 152 -6.71 -8.19 11.17
N ASP A 153 -5.41 -8.35 11.13
CA ASP A 153 -4.50 -7.92 12.19
C ASP A 153 -4.07 -6.45 12.02
N ASP A 154 -3.12 -5.99 12.82
CA ASP A 154 -2.62 -4.61 12.76
C ASP A 154 -2.02 -4.27 11.39
N THR A 155 -1.48 -5.25 10.65
CA THR A 155 -0.92 -5.02 9.31
C THR A 155 -1.98 -4.78 8.26
N ALA A 156 -3.22 -5.23 8.50
CA ALA A 156 -4.37 -5.01 7.62
C ALA A 156 -5.11 -3.69 7.90
N LEU A 157 -4.83 -3.02 9.03
CA LEU A 157 -5.49 -1.75 9.39
C LEU A 157 -5.48 -0.69 8.28
N PRO A 158 -4.36 -0.48 7.54
CA PRO A 158 -4.34 0.48 6.45
C PRO A 158 -5.34 0.17 5.33
N ALA A 159 -5.48 -1.11 4.95
CA ALA A 159 -6.45 -1.57 3.95
C ALA A 159 -7.89 -1.43 4.46
N MET A 160 -8.16 -1.83 5.71
CA MET A 160 -9.47 -1.68 6.34
C MET A 160 -9.90 -0.22 6.44
N ALA A 161 -9.01 0.68 6.87
CA ALA A 161 -9.26 2.11 6.96
C ALA A 161 -9.56 2.71 5.57
N ARG A 162 -8.75 2.34 4.56
CA ARG A 162 -8.97 2.76 3.19
C ARG A 162 -10.34 2.28 2.67
N ARG A 163 -10.74 1.03 2.94
CA ARG A 163 -12.07 0.54 2.56
C ARG A 163 -13.18 1.33 3.22
N LEU A 164 -13.07 1.64 4.50
CA LEU A 164 -14.08 2.43 5.22
C LEU A 164 -14.25 3.83 4.63
N GLU A 165 -13.16 4.45 4.16
CA GLU A 165 -13.20 5.77 3.50
C GLU A 165 -13.83 5.72 2.09
N GLU A 166 -13.70 4.59 1.38
CA GLU A 166 -14.26 4.38 0.04
C GLU A 166 -15.77 4.05 0.06
N LEU A 167 -16.29 3.55 1.19
CA LEU A 167 -17.68 3.14 1.31
C LEU A 167 -18.62 4.35 1.40
N PRO A 168 -19.78 4.33 0.72
CA PRO A 168 -20.80 5.37 0.85
C PRO A 168 -21.27 5.55 2.30
N ALA A 169 -21.64 6.77 2.66
CA ALA A 169 -22.20 7.06 3.98
C ALA A 169 -23.46 6.21 4.23
N GLY A 170 -23.58 5.65 5.44
CA GLY A 170 -24.69 4.78 5.82
C GLY A 170 -24.51 3.30 5.46
N THR A 171 -23.42 2.92 4.80
CA THR A 171 -23.08 1.51 4.56
C THR A 171 -22.92 0.75 5.87
N ARG A 172 -23.51 -0.43 5.99
CA ARG A 172 -23.35 -1.29 7.17
C ARG A 172 -22.03 -2.03 7.09
N VAL A 173 -21.20 -1.87 8.12
CA VAL A 173 -19.88 -2.50 8.20
C VAL A 173 -19.70 -3.15 9.57
N ALA A 174 -19.21 -4.37 9.58
CA ALA A 174 -18.59 -4.99 10.74
C ALA A 174 -17.08 -5.06 10.53
N ALA A 175 -16.31 -4.46 11.42
CA ALA A 175 -14.85 -4.49 11.38
C ALA A 175 -14.31 -5.10 12.66
N ARG A 176 -13.33 -6.02 12.54
CA ARG A 176 -12.69 -6.67 13.69
C ARG A 176 -11.19 -6.81 13.43
N THR A 177 -10.42 -6.34 14.40
CA THR A 177 -8.98 -6.64 14.47
C THR A 177 -8.75 -7.87 15.35
N VAL A 178 -7.81 -8.70 14.97
CA VAL A 178 -7.33 -9.85 15.73
C VAL A 178 -5.85 -9.62 16.03
N SER A 179 -5.46 -9.82 17.27
CA SER A 179 -4.07 -9.76 17.75
C SER A 179 -3.49 -11.15 17.82
#